data_9e797f130b8d9615f347ecee26b7d316
#
_entry.id   9e797f130b8d9615f347ecee26b7d316
#
_cell.length_a   1.000
_cell.length_b   1.000
_cell.length_c   1.000
_cell.angle_alpha   90.00
_cell.angle_beta   90.00
_cell.angle_gamma   90.00
#
_symmetry.space_group_name_H-M   'P 1'
#
loop_
_entity.id
_entity.type
_entity.pdbx_description
1 polymer ?
#
loop_
_entity_poly.entity_id
_entity_poly.type
_entity_poly.pdbx_seq_one_letter_code
_entity_poly.pdbx_strand_id
1 'polypeptide(L)'
;FCGSGSFLVQAMVKELADCRRGNKEDEAQRLMEIVKKEHIYGIEVEEKAYGLSTTNMLIHGDGNSNIKFGSCFDCKAFIKQADPDIILMNPPYNAKPIGIPGKYKSNWGKAKDGKEDPTKGFVFVHYLSDVIAEMNEEREKSGLSRKTVKMAVLLPVAAAIGTSKLVKSEKEFILENNTLDAVFSLPSEIFYPGATVSACCMIFTLGKPHVNPNETVNETFFGYYKEDGFKKKKNLGRVEQFDGEGHSKWRAIEDKWLNLYRNHKSVDGLSATAEVSGKDEWLCEAYMKTDYSQLTEADFQQTVNNYLSYLMKEGKIYEA
;
A
#
# COMPACT_ATOMS: atom_id res chain seq x y z
N PHE A 1 -9.34 -3.58 -6.81
CA PHE A 1 -8.47 -4.06 -7.90
C PHE A 1 -7.71 -5.29 -7.45
N CYS A 2 -8.26 -6.48 -7.65
CA CYS A 2 -7.60 -7.71 -7.23
C CYS A 2 -6.63 -8.26 -8.29
N GLY A 3 -6.63 -7.71 -9.51
CA GLY A 3 -5.74 -8.15 -10.58
C GLY A 3 -5.84 -9.65 -10.82
N SER A 4 -4.73 -10.36 -10.81
CA SER A 4 -4.69 -11.83 -10.90
C SER A 4 -5.17 -12.56 -9.63
N GLY A 5 -5.59 -11.86 -8.59
CA GLY A 5 -6.00 -12.45 -7.32
C GLY A 5 -4.86 -12.73 -6.33
N SER A 6 -3.64 -12.29 -6.60
CA SER A 6 -2.49 -12.59 -5.73
C SER A 6 -2.67 -12.13 -4.28
N PHE A 7 -3.24 -10.93 -4.06
CA PHE A 7 -3.54 -10.46 -2.70
C PHE A 7 -4.60 -11.31 -2.01
N LEU A 8 -5.64 -11.72 -2.75
CA LEU A 8 -6.71 -12.56 -2.22
C LEU A 8 -6.18 -13.93 -1.80
N VAL A 9 -5.38 -14.57 -2.65
CA VAL A 9 -4.74 -15.86 -2.35
C VAL A 9 -3.85 -15.73 -1.11
N GLN A 10 -3.01 -14.71 -1.01
CA GLN A 10 -2.12 -14.52 0.14
C GLN A 10 -2.89 -14.22 1.42
N ALA A 11 -3.94 -13.41 1.37
CA ALA A 11 -4.83 -13.16 2.51
C ALA A 11 -5.48 -14.47 2.99
N MET A 12 -6.08 -15.22 2.07
CA MET A 12 -6.69 -16.52 2.38
C MET A 12 -5.70 -17.48 3.01
N VAL A 13 -4.50 -17.64 2.45
CA VAL A 13 -3.46 -18.54 3.00
C VAL A 13 -3.09 -18.16 4.44
N LYS A 14 -2.97 -16.85 4.73
CA LYS A 14 -2.66 -16.37 6.09
C LYS A 14 -3.81 -16.65 7.05
N GLU A 15 -5.06 -16.37 6.68
CA GLU A 15 -6.23 -16.66 7.51
C GLU A 15 -6.42 -18.17 7.76
N LEU A 16 -6.23 -19.01 6.73
CA LEU A 16 -6.28 -20.47 6.87
C LEU A 16 -5.18 -21.00 7.82
N ALA A 17 -3.99 -20.39 7.78
CA ALA A 17 -2.92 -20.73 8.73
C ALA A 17 -3.30 -20.33 10.17
N ASP A 18 -3.95 -19.18 10.34
CA ASP A 18 -4.41 -18.73 11.65
C ASP A 18 -5.53 -19.60 12.20
N CYS A 19 -6.45 -20.11 11.37
CA CYS A 19 -7.47 -21.08 11.78
C CYS A 19 -6.88 -22.35 12.39
N ARG A 20 -5.69 -22.78 11.97
CA ARG A 20 -4.99 -23.95 12.52
C ARG A 20 -4.27 -23.66 13.83
N ARG A 21 -3.99 -22.39 14.12
CA ARG A 21 -3.20 -21.98 15.28
C ARG A 21 -4.02 -22.08 16.57
N GLY A 22 -3.71 -23.08 17.39
CA GLY A 22 -4.33 -23.28 18.70
C GLY A 22 -5.70 -23.96 18.69
N ASN A 23 -6.24 -24.33 17.53
CA ASN A 23 -7.52 -25.03 17.41
C ASN A 23 -7.33 -26.54 17.17
N LYS A 24 -8.32 -27.33 17.61
CA LYS A 24 -8.42 -28.76 17.25
C LYS A 24 -8.76 -28.90 15.77
N GLU A 25 -8.42 -30.04 15.17
CA GLU A 25 -8.56 -30.26 13.72
C GLU A 25 -9.99 -29.99 13.19
N ASP A 26 -11.02 -30.54 13.89
CA ASP A 26 -12.42 -30.37 13.47
C ASP A 26 -12.86 -28.91 13.52
N GLU A 27 -12.45 -28.14 14.54
CA GLU A 27 -12.76 -26.72 14.66
C GLU A 27 -11.97 -25.90 13.62
N ALA A 28 -10.69 -26.21 13.44
CA ALA A 28 -9.87 -25.58 12.41
C ALA A 28 -10.48 -25.77 11.02
N GLN A 29 -10.91 -26.97 10.68
CA GLN A 29 -11.55 -27.28 9.41
C GLN A 29 -12.85 -26.47 9.21
N ARG A 30 -13.69 -26.39 10.25
CA ARG A 30 -14.93 -25.58 10.22
C ARG A 30 -14.63 -24.10 9.97
N LEU A 31 -13.67 -23.53 10.68
CA LEU A 31 -13.25 -22.14 10.50
C LEU A 31 -12.68 -21.87 9.10
N MET A 32 -11.88 -22.78 8.58
CA MET A 32 -11.33 -22.69 7.23
C MET A 32 -12.41 -22.65 6.14
N GLU A 33 -13.50 -23.41 6.31
CA GLU A 33 -14.63 -23.36 5.35
C GLU A 33 -15.39 -22.02 5.43
N ILE A 34 -15.49 -21.41 6.62
CA ILE A 34 -16.07 -20.07 6.79
C ILE A 34 -15.18 -19.03 6.10
N VAL A 35 -13.86 -19.06 6.33
CA VAL A 35 -12.91 -18.14 5.68
C VAL A 35 -13.06 -18.17 4.17
N LYS A 36 -13.08 -19.35 3.56
CA LYS A 36 -13.22 -19.50 2.12
C LYS A 36 -14.54 -18.95 1.58
N LYS A 37 -15.64 -19.12 2.32
CA LYS A 37 -16.97 -18.71 1.85
C LYS A 37 -17.29 -17.25 2.11
N GLU A 38 -16.80 -16.69 3.22
CA GLU A 38 -17.36 -15.47 3.79
C GLU A 38 -16.34 -14.36 4.06
N HIS A 39 -15.01 -14.64 3.99
CA HIS A 39 -14.03 -13.63 4.36
C HIS A 39 -13.33 -12.98 3.18
N ILE A 40 -13.21 -13.66 2.05
CA ILE A 40 -12.40 -13.19 0.93
C ILE A 40 -13.27 -12.61 -0.17
N TYR A 41 -13.15 -11.31 -0.40
CA TYR A 41 -13.91 -10.56 -1.41
C TYR A 41 -12.97 -9.83 -2.36
N GLY A 42 -13.33 -9.75 -3.63
CA GLY A 42 -12.55 -9.05 -4.65
C GLY A 42 -13.39 -8.24 -5.62
N ILE A 43 -12.80 -7.18 -6.19
CA ILE A 43 -13.40 -6.41 -7.27
C ILE A 43 -12.34 -6.24 -8.36
N GLU A 44 -12.70 -6.54 -9.60
CA GLU A 44 -11.83 -6.36 -10.76
C GLU A 44 -12.61 -5.86 -11.96
N VAL A 45 -12.06 -4.87 -12.66
CA VAL A 45 -12.71 -4.18 -13.78
C VAL A 45 -12.23 -4.70 -15.14
N GLU A 46 -11.05 -5.29 -15.18
CA GLU A 46 -10.46 -5.84 -16.41
C GLU A 46 -10.85 -7.30 -16.55
N GLU A 47 -11.50 -7.65 -17.67
CA GLU A 47 -12.13 -8.95 -17.91
C GLU A 47 -11.13 -10.13 -17.80
N LYS A 48 -9.94 -9.97 -18.39
CA LYS A 48 -8.91 -11.03 -18.35
C LYS A 48 -8.37 -11.22 -16.93
N ALA A 49 -8.13 -10.13 -16.20
CA ALA A 49 -7.68 -10.18 -14.83
C ALA A 49 -8.74 -10.77 -13.90
N TYR A 50 -10.03 -10.45 -14.14
CA TYR A 50 -11.17 -11.06 -13.45
C TYR A 50 -11.20 -12.59 -13.66
N GLY A 51 -11.09 -13.06 -14.91
CA GLY A 51 -11.04 -14.48 -15.20
C GLY A 51 -9.85 -15.17 -14.55
N LEU A 52 -8.68 -14.50 -14.57
CA LEU A 52 -7.46 -15.01 -13.93
C LEU A 52 -7.59 -15.09 -12.41
N SER A 53 -8.14 -14.05 -11.77
CA SER A 53 -8.33 -14.04 -10.32
C SER A 53 -9.30 -15.12 -9.86
N THR A 54 -10.41 -15.30 -10.57
CA THR A 54 -11.39 -16.36 -10.28
C THR A 54 -10.75 -17.75 -10.42
N THR A 55 -9.99 -17.98 -11.50
CA THR A 55 -9.29 -19.25 -11.71
C THR A 55 -8.25 -19.51 -10.61
N ASN A 56 -7.46 -18.49 -10.25
CA ASN A 56 -6.46 -18.63 -9.19
C ASN A 56 -7.10 -18.96 -7.85
N MET A 57 -8.19 -18.31 -7.47
CA MET A 57 -8.92 -18.60 -6.23
C MET A 57 -9.45 -20.05 -6.23
N LEU A 58 -10.03 -20.52 -7.34
CA LEU A 58 -10.46 -21.90 -7.49
C LEU A 58 -9.34 -22.92 -7.33
N ILE A 59 -8.17 -22.69 -7.98
CA ILE A 59 -7.00 -23.56 -7.87
C ILE A 59 -6.50 -23.66 -6.43
N HIS A 60 -6.56 -22.54 -5.68
CA HIS A 60 -6.15 -22.50 -4.27
C HIS A 60 -7.25 -22.97 -3.29
N GLY A 61 -8.37 -23.46 -3.80
CA GLY A 61 -9.40 -24.15 -3.00
C GLY A 61 -10.42 -23.23 -2.35
N ASP A 62 -10.60 -22.01 -2.87
CA ASP A 62 -11.67 -21.10 -2.41
C ASP A 62 -13.07 -21.64 -2.71
N GLY A 63 -13.25 -22.30 -3.84
CA GLY A 63 -14.51 -23.00 -4.21
C GLY A 63 -15.71 -22.12 -4.48
N ASN A 64 -15.75 -20.89 -4.01
CA ASN A 64 -16.85 -19.92 -4.18
C ASN A 64 -16.34 -18.48 -4.16
N SER A 65 -15.69 -18.07 -5.24
CA SER A 65 -15.03 -16.77 -5.31
C SER A 65 -16.02 -15.61 -5.20
N ASN A 66 -15.98 -14.85 -4.12
CA ASN A 66 -16.70 -13.59 -3.97
C ASN A 66 -15.98 -12.47 -4.74
N ILE A 67 -15.77 -12.67 -6.05
CA ILE A 67 -15.14 -11.66 -6.91
C ILE A 67 -16.21 -11.02 -7.79
N LYS A 68 -16.32 -9.69 -7.69
CA LYS A 68 -17.27 -8.91 -8.48
C LYS A 68 -16.55 -8.33 -9.70
N PHE A 69 -17.07 -8.60 -10.89
CA PHE A 69 -16.67 -7.92 -12.12
C PHE A 69 -17.25 -6.51 -12.14
N GLY A 70 -16.42 -5.49 -12.27
CA GLY A 70 -16.82 -4.09 -12.36
C GLY A 70 -15.82 -3.12 -11.76
N SER A 71 -16.11 -1.82 -11.89
CA SER A 71 -15.34 -0.78 -11.21
C SER A 71 -15.68 -0.74 -9.72
N CYS A 72 -14.71 -0.48 -8.86
CA CYS A 72 -14.98 -0.30 -7.43
C CYS A 72 -15.98 0.85 -7.19
N PHE A 73 -15.97 1.88 -8.02
CA PHE A 73 -16.90 3.01 -7.94
C PHE A 73 -18.37 2.64 -8.21
N ASP A 74 -18.59 1.54 -8.93
CA ASP A 74 -19.93 1.01 -9.25
C ASP A 74 -20.34 -0.13 -8.29
N CYS A 75 -19.41 -0.63 -7.48
CA CYS A 75 -19.61 -1.79 -6.61
C CYS A 75 -19.88 -1.42 -5.14
N LYS A 76 -20.37 -0.21 -4.84
CA LYS A 76 -20.58 0.25 -3.45
C LYS A 76 -21.45 -0.72 -2.62
N ALA A 77 -22.54 -1.22 -3.18
CA ALA A 77 -23.41 -2.16 -2.48
C ALA A 77 -22.69 -3.47 -2.12
N PHE A 78 -21.83 -3.96 -3.02
CA PHE A 78 -21.00 -5.15 -2.77
C PHE A 78 -19.95 -4.91 -1.69
N ILE A 79 -19.31 -3.72 -1.65
CA ILE A 79 -18.36 -3.34 -0.59
C ILE A 79 -19.08 -3.29 0.76
N LYS A 80 -20.28 -2.70 0.81
CA LYS A 80 -21.08 -2.65 2.04
C LYS A 80 -21.52 -4.04 2.51
N GLN A 81 -21.89 -4.93 1.58
CA GLN A 81 -22.24 -6.32 1.87
C GLN A 81 -21.06 -7.10 2.44
N ALA A 82 -19.85 -6.89 1.92
CA ALA A 82 -18.63 -7.52 2.42
C ALA A 82 -18.25 -7.07 3.83
N ASP A 83 -18.70 -5.91 4.28
CA ASP A 83 -18.39 -5.28 5.58
C ASP A 83 -16.91 -5.44 5.99
N PRO A 84 -15.94 -4.98 5.18
CA PRO A 84 -14.54 -5.34 5.33
C PRO A 84 -13.92 -4.85 6.65
N ASP A 85 -13.03 -5.65 7.22
CA ASP A 85 -12.11 -5.26 8.29
C ASP A 85 -10.76 -4.79 7.72
N ILE A 86 -10.37 -5.38 6.57
CA ILE A 86 -9.11 -5.12 5.89
C ILE A 86 -9.37 -4.90 4.40
N ILE A 87 -8.75 -3.88 3.83
CA ILE A 87 -8.75 -3.61 2.40
C ILE A 87 -7.30 -3.64 1.90
N LEU A 88 -7.04 -4.45 0.88
CA LEU A 88 -5.76 -4.48 0.17
C LEU A 88 -5.98 -3.97 -1.26
N MET A 89 -5.18 -3.01 -1.70
CA MET A 89 -5.39 -2.38 -2.98
C MET A 89 -4.08 -2.06 -3.73
N ASN A 90 -4.08 -2.37 -5.02
CA ASN A 90 -3.06 -1.91 -5.97
C ASN A 90 -3.76 -1.25 -7.16
N PRO A 91 -4.17 0.03 -7.06
CA PRO A 91 -4.90 0.71 -8.12
C PRO A 91 -3.99 1.04 -9.30
N PRO A 92 -4.55 1.34 -10.50
CA PRO A 92 -3.76 1.78 -11.64
C PRO A 92 -3.11 3.15 -11.37
N TYR A 93 -1.80 3.30 -11.69
CA TYR A 93 -1.05 4.53 -11.40
C TYR A 93 -1.10 5.59 -12.50
N ASN A 94 -1.10 5.15 -13.75
CA ASN A 94 -0.94 6.01 -14.92
C ASN A 94 -2.12 5.87 -15.90
N ALA A 95 -3.26 5.42 -15.42
CA ALA A 95 -4.47 5.29 -16.22
C ALA A 95 -5.62 6.05 -15.56
N LYS A 96 -6.51 6.59 -16.37
CA LYS A 96 -7.75 7.17 -15.87
C LYS A 96 -8.62 6.06 -15.30
N PRO A 97 -9.01 6.13 -14.02
CA PRO A 97 -9.87 5.13 -13.44
C PRO A 97 -11.23 5.07 -14.16
N ILE A 98 -11.73 3.84 -14.33
CA ILE A 98 -13.02 3.59 -15.00
C ILE A 98 -14.16 3.85 -14.00
N GLY A 99 -15.22 4.54 -14.44
CA GLY A 99 -16.43 4.70 -13.64
C GLY A 99 -16.34 5.75 -12.52
N ILE A 100 -15.30 6.60 -12.46
CA ILE A 100 -15.21 7.64 -11.43
C ILE A 100 -16.42 8.56 -11.42
N PRO A 101 -17.16 8.67 -10.29
CA PRO A 101 -18.25 9.63 -10.15
C PRO A 101 -17.80 11.08 -10.30
N GLY A 102 -18.67 11.93 -10.83
CA GLY A 102 -18.39 13.33 -11.12
C GLY A 102 -17.91 14.14 -9.91
N LYS A 103 -18.41 13.82 -8.71
CA LYS A 103 -18.03 14.51 -7.46
C LYS A 103 -16.53 14.45 -7.17
N TYR A 104 -15.85 13.33 -7.44
CA TYR A 104 -14.40 13.16 -7.21
C TYR A 104 -13.53 13.84 -8.29
N LYS A 105 -14.13 14.22 -9.42
CA LYS A 105 -13.43 14.92 -10.51
C LYS A 105 -13.68 16.42 -10.53
N SER A 106 -14.45 16.95 -9.60
CA SER A 106 -14.87 18.36 -9.59
C SER A 106 -13.68 19.32 -9.61
N ASN A 107 -12.62 18.99 -8.91
CA ASN A 107 -11.42 19.83 -8.75
C ASN A 107 -10.28 19.49 -9.73
N TRP A 108 -10.51 18.57 -10.68
CA TRP A 108 -9.45 18.13 -11.61
C TRP A 108 -9.15 19.14 -12.73
N GLY A 109 -9.97 20.16 -12.91
CA GLY A 109 -9.76 21.19 -13.96
C GLY A 109 -9.61 20.54 -15.34
N LYS A 110 -8.58 20.96 -16.09
CA LYS A 110 -8.27 20.41 -17.42
C LYS A 110 -7.90 18.92 -17.41
N ALA A 111 -7.44 18.38 -16.28
CA ALA A 111 -7.13 16.97 -16.14
C ALA A 111 -8.39 16.07 -16.09
N LYS A 112 -9.58 16.65 -15.90
CA LYS A 112 -10.86 15.93 -15.87
C LYS A 112 -11.09 15.04 -17.09
N ASP A 113 -10.66 15.51 -18.27
CA ASP A 113 -10.78 14.79 -19.53
C ASP A 113 -9.45 14.13 -19.96
N GLY A 114 -8.41 14.24 -19.13
CA GLY A 114 -7.11 13.64 -19.36
C GLY A 114 -7.13 12.11 -19.30
N LYS A 115 -6.02 11.50 -19.73
CA LYS A 115 -5.84 10.05 -19.75
C LYS A 115 -5.33 9.49 -18.41
N GLU A 116 -4.82 10.35 -17.52
CA GLU A 116 -4.22 9.97 -16.25
C GLU A 116 -5.03 10.46 -15.06
N ASP A 117 -4.90 9.76 -13.93
CA ASP A 117 -5.40 10.20 -12.64
C ASP A 117 -4.46 11.28 -12.05
N PRO A 118 -4.91 12.54 -11.94
CA PRO A 118 -4.08 13.62 -11.39
C PRO A 118 -3.90 13.52 -9.87
N THR A 119 -4.71 12.69 -9.17
CA THR A 119 -4.58 12.44 -7.73
C THR A 119 -3.57 11.35 -7.40
N LYS A 120 -2.98 10.71 -8.43
CA LYS A 120 -2.00 9.63 -8.28
C LYS A 120 -2.50 8.44 -7.45
N GLY A 121 -3.79 8.12 -7.57
CA GLY A 121 -4.44 7.00 -6.88
C GLY A 121 -5.18 7.39 -5.60
N PHE A 122 -5.01 8.59 -5.07
CA PHE A 122 -5.73 9.00 -3.86
C PHE A 122 -7.25 9.04 -4.04
N VAL A 123 -7.76 9.21 -5.27
CA VAL A 123 -9.21 9.14 -5.54
C VAL A 123 -9.84 7.82 -5.07
N PHE A 124 -9.10 6.73 -5.09
CA PHE A 124 -9.59 5.44 -4.60
C PHE A 124 -9.66 5.40 -3.08
N VAL A 125 -8.66 5.97 -2.41
CA VAL A 125 -8.64 6.11 -0.94
C VAL A 125 -9.78 7.01 -0.48
N HIS A 126 -9.96 8.15 -1.15
CA HIS A 126 -11.05 9.10 -0.92
C HIS A 126 -12.42 8.39 -1.06
N TYR A 127 -12.65 7.69 -2.17
CA TYR A 127 -13.90 6.97 -2.40
C TYR A 127 -14.17 5.92 -1.32
N LEU A 128 -13.20 5.11 -0.96
CA LEU A 128 -13.37 4.10 0.09
C LEU A 128 -13.58 4.72 1.47
N SER A 129 -12.91 5.84 1.77
CA SER A 129 -13.19 6.63 2.97
C SER A 129 -14.64 7.06 3.05
N ASP A 130 -15.21 7.59 1.95
CA ASP A 130 -16.62 7.96 1.87
C ASP A 130 -17.55 6.75 2.09
N VAL A 131 -17.23 5.60 1.49
CA VAL A 131 -18.04 4.37 1.65
C VAL A 131 -18.05 3.90 3.11
N ILE A 132 -16.89 3.91 3.77
CA ILE A 132 -16.78 3.55 5.20
C ILE A 132 -17.51 4.56 6.09
N ALA A 133 -17.45 5.86 5.75
CA ALA A 133 -18.21 6.89 6.47
C ALA A 133 -19.72 6.63 6.37
N GLU A 134 -20.24 6.35 5.16
CA GLU A 134 -21.65 6.00 4.95
C GLU A 134 -22.05 4.73 5.74
N MET A 135 -21.21 3.69 5.73
CA MET A 135 -21.44 2.47 6.51
C MET A 135 -21.51 2.79 8.01
N ASN A 136 -20.65 3.65 8.50
CA ASN A 136 -20.66 4.05 9.90
C ASN A 136 -21.90 4.87 10.28
N GLU A 137 -22.40 5.73 9.39
CA GLU A 137 -23.68 6.43 9.62
C GLU A 137 -24.86 5.44 9.67
N GLU A 138 -24.87 4.42 8.82
CA GLU A 138 -25.91 3.37 8.84
C GLU A 138 -25.84 2.53 10.12
N ARG A 139 -24.62 2.21 10.59
CA ARG A 139 -24.40 1.52 11.86
C ARG A 139 -24.93 2.31 13.05
N GLU A 140 -24.60 3.61 13.15
CA GLU A 140 -25.07 4.50 14.20
C GLU A 140 -26.60 4.62 14.21
N LYS A 141 -27.23 4.78 13.05
CA LYS A 141 -28.69 4.79 12.92
C LYS A 141 -29.34 3.48 13.39
N SER A 142 -28.60 2.36 13.31
CA SER A 142 -29.03 1.04 13.76
C SER A 142 -28.62 0.75 15.21
N GLY A 143 -28.08 1.70 15.93
CA GLY A 143 -27.65 1.57 17.33
C GLY A 143 -26.34 0.76 17.50
N LEU A 144 -25.57 0.56 16.42
CA LEU A 144 -24.30 -0.11 16.44
C LEU A 144 -23.13 0.89 16.54
N SER A 145 -22.04 0.48 17.15
CA SER A 145 -20.82 1.30 17.19
C SER A 145 -20.19 1.47 15.81
N ARG A 146 -19.47 2.59 15.61
CA ARG A 146 -18.64 2.81 14.43
C ARG A 146 -17.58 1.72 14.31
N LYS A 147 -17.22 1.41 13.07
CA LYS A 147 -16.17 0.45 12.72
C LYS A 147 -15.03 1.19 12.05
N THR A 148 -13.80 0.84 12.38
CA THR A 148 -12.62 1.27 11.63
C THR A 148 -12.16 0.14 10.72
N VAL A 149 -11.61 0.49 9.55
CA VAL A 149 -11.14 -0.47 8.55
C VAL A 149 -9.66 -0.23 8.28
N LYS A 150 -8.83 -1.25 8.37
CA LYS A 150 -7.42 -1.16 7.97
C LYS A 150 -7.30 -1.27 6.46
N MET A 151 -6.58 -0.33 5.85
CA MET A 151 -6.34 -0.35 4.42
C MET A 151 -4.85 -0.26 4.12
N ALA A 152 -4.33 -1.20 3.34
CA ALA A 152 -3.01 -1.11 2.74
C ALA A 152 -3.14 -0.88 1.23
N VAL A 153 -2.54 0.19 0.74
CA VAL A 153 -2.59 0.57 -0.66
C VAL A 153 -1.19 0.81 -1.22
N LEU A 154 -0.92 0.23 -2.39
CA LEU A 154 0.26 0.55 -3.17
C LEU A 154 -0.02 1.78 -4.01
N LEU A 155 0.78 2.82 -3.87
CA LEU A 155 0.67 4.05 -4.64
C LEU A 155 2.04 4.41 -5.24
N PRO A 156 2.08 5.16 -6.36
CA PRO A 156 3.36 5.64 -6.89
C PRO A 156 4.00 6.62 -5.90
N VAL A 157 5.31 6.65 -5.85
CA VAL A 157 6.06 7.62 -5.04
C VAL A 157 5.58 9.06 -5.29
N ALA A 158 5.15 9.36 -6.52
CA ALA A 158 4.57 10.66 -6.87
C ALA A 158 3.31 11.04 -6.06
N ALA A 159 2.58 10.09 -5.49
CA ALA A 159 1.50 10.38 -4.54
C ALA A 159 2.06 10.88 -3.20
N ALA A 160 3.10 10.24 -2.71
CA ALA A 160 3.72 10.58 -1.42
C ALA A 160 4.38 11.96 -1.43
N ILE A 161 5.17 12.27 -2.48
CA ILE A 161 5.95 13.52 -2.60
C ILE A 161 5.26 14.61 -3.43
N GLY A 162 4.07 14.33 -3.97
CA GLY A 162 3.38 15.25 -4.88
C GLY A 162 3.11 16.62 -4.27
N THR A 163 3.54 17.67 -4.97
CA THR A 163 3.41 19.07 -4.52
C THR A 163 2.22 19.80 -5.15
N SER A 164 1.51 19.16 -6.09
CA SER A 164 0.35 19.77 -6.74
C SER A 164 -0.75 20.07 -5.72
N LYS A 165 -1.47 21.18 -5.96
CA LYS A 165 -2.60 21.58 -5.08
C LYS A 165 -3.61 20.46 -4.90
N LEU A 166 -3.88 19.68 -5.96
CA LEU A 166 -4.85 18.60 -5.93
C LEU A 166 -4.37 17.45 -5.03
N VAL A 167 -3.12 16.99 -5.18
CA VAL A 167 -2.56 15.93 -4.34
C VAL A 167 -2.55 16.36 -2.86
N LYS A 168 -2.18 17.61 -2.57
CA LYS A 168 -2.21 18.14 -1.20
C LYS A 168 -3.62 18.17 -0.63
N SER A 169 -4.62 18.62 -1.40
CA SER A 169 -6.01 18.65 -0.93
C SER A 169 -6.58 17.24 -0.71
N GLU A 170 -6.19 16.24 -1.53
CA GLU A 170 -6.56 14.84 -1.28
C GLU A 170 -5.93 14.31 0.01
N LYS A 171 -4.64 14.60 0.25
CA LYS A 171 -3.97 14.24 1.50
C LYS A 171 -4.65 14.87 2.72
N GLU A 172 -4.98 16.16 2.66
CA GLU A 172 -5.69 16.86 3.74
C GLU A 172 -7.03 16.20 4.01
N PHE A 173 -7.87 15.98 2.97
CA PHE A 173 -9.15 15.27 3.10
C PHE A 173 -9.01 13.88 3.73
N ILE A 174 -7.99 13.12 3.27
CA ILE A 174 -7.76 11.77 3.78
C ILE A 174 -7.44 11.82 5.28
N LEU A 175 -6.58 12.73 5.74
CA LEU A 175 -6.20 12.86 7.14
C LEU A 175 -7.33 13.42 8.04
N GLU A 176 -8.23 14.23 7.50
CA GLU A 176 -9.41 14.70 8.23
C GLU A 176 -10.34 13.54 8.63
N ASN A 177 -10.40 12.48 7.82
CA ASN A 177 -11.34 11.39 7.99
C ASN A 177 -10.69 10.07 8.41
N ASN A 178 -9.39 9.93 8.20
CA ASN A 178 -8.66 8.68 8.40
C ASN A 178 -7.28 8.93 8.98
N THR A 179 -6.72 7.93 9.65
CA THR A 179 -5.35 7.97 10.16
C THR A 179 -4.39 7.34 9.15
N LEU A 180 -3.28 8.03 8.84
CA LEU A 180 -2.14 7.44 8.15
C LEU A 180 -1.26 6.74 9.19
N ASP A 181 -1.35 5.41 9.27
CA ASP A 181 -0.61 4.62 10.26
C ASP A 181 0.85 4.42 9.89
N ALA A 182 1.10 4.13 8.60
CA ALA A 182 2.46 3.89 8.12
C ALA A 182 2.64 4.15 6.62
N VAL A 183 3.89 4.44 6.23
CA VAL A 183 4.33 4.47 4.84
C VAL A 183 5.64 3.70 4.69
N PHE A 184 5.67 2.75 3.76
CA PHE A 184 6.87 2.00 3.42
C PHE A 184 7.37 2.41 2.03
N SER A 185 8.60 2.89 1.95
CA SER A 185 9.32 3.05 0.68
C SER A 185 9.72 1.67 0.19
N LEU A 186 9.22 1.25 -0.97
CA LEU A 186 9.41 -0.11 -1.50
C LEU A 186 10.63 -0.21 -2.41
N PRO A 187 11.14 -1.44 -2.69
CA PRO A 187 12.18 -1.67 -3.68
C PRO A 187 11.79 -1.08 -5.05
N SER A 188 12.71 -0.39 -5.73
CA SER A 188 12.44 0.25 -7.01
C SER A 188 12.02 -0.73 -8.11
N GLU A 189 12.39 -1.99 -7.98
CA GLU A 189 12.12 -3.06 -8.95
C GLU A 189 10.98 -3.99 -8.53
N ILE A 190 10.11 -3.57 -7.58
CA ILE A 190 9.07 -4.44 -7.01
C ILE A 190 8.10 -4.98 -8.08
N PHE A 191 7.86 -4.25 -9.15
CA PHE A 191 6.99 -4.66 -10.26
C PHE A 191 7.73 -5.25 -11.48
N TYR A 192 9.04 -5.48 -11.38
CA TYR A 192 9.78 -6.08 -12.49
C TYR A 192 9.30 -7.51 -12.79
N PRO A 193 9.11 -7.91 -14.06
CA PRO A 193 9.38 -7.16 -15.29
C PRO A 193 8.18 -6.30 -15.79
N GLY A 194 7.05 -6.31 -15.12
CA GLY A 194 5.80 -5.72 -15.61
C GLY A 194 5.80 -4.18 -15.68
N ALA A 195 6.47 -3.51 -14.75
CA ALA A 195 6.57 -2.06 -14.70
C ALA A 195 7.86 -1.57 -14.05
N THR A 196 8.22 -0.31 -14.33
CA THR A 196 9.42 0.36 -13.76
C THR A 196 9.07 1.48 -12.77
N VAL A 197 7.79 1.56 -12.38
CA VAL A 197 7.32 2.60 -11.47
C VAL A 197 7.80 2.32 -10.05
N SER A 198 8.39 3.32 -9.40
CA SER A 198 8.68 3.29 -7.97
C SER A 198 7.39 3.51 -7.18
N ALA A 199 7.12 2.64 -6.23
CA ALA A 199 5.94 2.66 -5.40
C ALA A 199 6.28 2.74 -3.91
N CYS A 200 5.30 3.17 -3.13
CA CYS A 200 5.26 3.05 -1.68
C CYS A 200 3.99 2.30 -1.26
N CYS A 201 4.03 1.67 -0.10
CA CYS A 201 2.85 1.11 0.54
C CYS A 201 2.40 2.07 1.64
N MET A 202 1.17 2.55 1.55
CA MET A 202 0.56 3.37 2.61
C MET A 202 -0.46 2.54 3.37
N ILE A 203 -0.42 2.63 4.69
CA ILE A 203 -1.37 1.95 5.58
C ILE A 203 -2.22 3.00 6.26
N PHE A 204 -3.53 2.86 6.13
CA PHE A 204 -4.52 3.74 6.74
C PHE A 204 -5.43 2.99 7.69
N THR A 205 -5.92 3.70 8.71
CA THR A 205 -7.13 3.33 9.46
C THR A 205 -8.26 4.23 8.99
N LEU A 206 -9.15 3.69 8.16
CA LEU A 206 -10.31 4.41 7.66
C LEU A 206 -11.35 4.58 8.77
N GLY A 207 -12.03 5.71 8.78
CA GLY A 207 -13.08 6.05 9.76
C GLY A 207 -12.56 6.53 11.11
N LYS A 208 -11.24 6.80 11.23
CA LYS A 208 -10.61 7.42 12.41
C LYS A 208 -9.76 8.62 11.95
N PRO A 209 -10.10 9.86 12.31
CA PRO A 209 -9.31 11.04 11.96
C PRO A 209 -7.85 10.94 12.42
N HIS A 210 -6.93 11.56 11.64
CA HIS A 210 -5.50 11.59 11.98
C HIS A 210 -5.20 12.47 13.19
N VAL A 211 -5.97 13.55 13.34
CA VAL A 211 -5.95 14.39 14.52
C VAL A 211 -7.07 13.96 15.48
N ASN A 212 -6.70 13.61 16.69
CA ASN A 212 -7.65 13.20 17.72
C ASN A 212 -8.50 14.39 18.21
N PRO A 213 -9.66 14.16 18.85
CA PRO A 213 -10.51 15.25 19.39
C PRO A 213 -9.83 16.17 20.42
N ASN A 214 -8.73 15.72 21.03
CA ASN A 214 -7.90 16.52 21.94
C ASN A 214 -6.75 17.25 21.22
N GLU A 215 -6.83 17.41 19.90
CA GLU A 215 -5.83 18.05 19.04
C GLU A 215 -4.47 17.33 18.96
N THR A 216 -4.36 16.10 19.49
CA THR A 216 -3.14 15.31 19.37
C THR A 216 -3.09 14.65 17.99
N VAL A 217 -2.00 14.85 17.26
CA VAL A 217 -1.76 14.21 15.97
C VAL A 217 -1.28 12.77 16.21
N ASN A 218 -1.80 11.81 15.45
CA ASN A 218 -1.28 10.44 15.49
C ASN A 218 0.05 10.39 14.76
N GLU A 219 1.07 9.77 15.36
CA GLU A 219 2.33 9.53 14.68
C GLU A 219 2.17 8.52 13.54
N THR A 220 2.82 8.82 12.41
CA THR A 220 2.95 7.91 11.28
C THR A 220 4.30 7.20 11.35
N PHE A 221 4.30 5.89 11.18
CA PHE A 221 5.52 5.10 11.02
C PHE A 221 6.01 5.16 9.58
N PHE A 222 7.31 5.38 9.39
CA PHE A 222 7.97 5.39 8.09
C PHE A 222 9.03 4.31 8.02
N GLY A 223 8.93 3.42 7.02
CA GLY A 223 9.87 2.33 6.80
C GLY A 223 10.62 2.44 5.47
N TYR A 224 11.95 2.41 5.50
CA TYR A 224 12.79 2.35 4.31
C TYR A 224 12.97 0.90 3.85
N TYR A 225 11.88 0.31 3.35
CA TYR A 225 11.81 -1.09 2.97
C TYR A 225 12.32 -1.28 1.53
N LYS A 226 13.63 -1.13 1.32
CA LYS A 226 14.27 -1.23 -0.01
C LYS A 226 14.81 -2.62 -0.31
N GLU A 227 15.02 -3.44 0.72
CA GLU A 227 15.44 -4.83 0.58
C GLU A 227 14.34 -5.76 1.07
N ASP A 228 13.95 -6.72 0.25
CA ASP A 228 12.90 -7.68 0.52
C ASP A 228 13.33 -9.14 0.30
N GLY A 229 14.62 -9.40 0.15
CA GLY A 229 15.14 -10.74 -0.07
C GLY A 229 14.93 -11.28 -1.50
N PHE A 230 14.50 -10.44 -2.45
CA PHE A 230 14.36 -10.83 -3.85
C PHE A 230 15.36 -10.09 -4.73
N LYS A 231 15.89 -10.75 -5.74
CA LYS A 231 16.77 -10.15 -6.75
C LYS A 231 16.21 -10.33 -8.15
N LYS A 232 16.36 -9.27 -8.96
CA LYS A 232 16.05 -9.29 -10.38
C LYS A 232 16.96 -10.27 -11.13
N LYS A 233 16.37 -11.18 -11.87
CA LYS A 233 17.07 -12.06 -12.82
C LYS A 233 16.47 -11.89 -14.21
N LYS A 234 17.36 -11.76 -15.22
CA LYS A 234 16.93 -11.65 -16.61
C LYS A 234 16.07 -12.86 -16.99
N ASN A 235 14.95 -12.62 -17.64
CA ASN A 235 13.95 -13.60 -18.10
C ASN A 235 13.20 -14.40 -17.00
N LEU A 236 13.54 -14.21 -15.73
CA LEU A 236 12.90 -14.91 -14.59
C LEU A 236 12.09 -13.99 -13.67
N GLY A 237 12.21 -12.66 -13.86
CA GLY A 237 11.57 -11.71 -12.96
C GLY A 237 12.37 -11.50 -11.66
N ARG A 238 11.66 -11.32 -10.56
CA ARG A 238 12.24 -11.23 -9.22
C ARG A 238 12.26 -12.61 -8.58
N VAL A 239 13.43 -13.06 -8.16
CA VAL A 239 13.65 -14.39 -7.63
C VAL A 239 14.06 -14.29 -6.17
N GLU A 240 13.38 -15.05 -5.33
CA GLU A 240 13.67 -15.17 -3.90
C GLU A 240 15.12 -15.60 -3.67
N GLN A 241 15.74 -15.01 -2.65
CA GLN A 241 17.09 -15.32 -2.23
C GLN A 241 17.07 -16.16 -0.96
N PHE A 242 17.99 -17.11 -0.90
CA PHE A 242 18.20 -17.98 0.24
C PHE A 242 19.57 -17.71 0.85
N ASP A 243 19.74 -17.98 2.13
CA ASP A 243 21.04 -17.96 2.81
C ASP A 243 21.85 -19.23 2.49
N GLY A 244 23.04 -19.36 3.13
CA GLY A 244 23.91 -20.52 2.93
C GLY A 244 23.36 -21.84 3.50
N GLU A 245 22.33 -21.79 4.34
CA GLU A 245 21.64 -22.94 4.94
C GLU A 245 20.33 -23.27 4.24
N GLY A 246 19.95 -22.50 3.22
CA GLY A 246 18.73 -22.70 2.43
C GLY A 246 17.48 -22.06 3.03
N HIS A 247 17.60 -21.19 4.01
CA HIS A 247 16.47 -20.44 4.55
C HIS A 247 16.16 -19.20 3.71
N SER A 248 14.87 -18.90 3.54
CA SER A 248 14.41 -17.70 2.85
C SER A 248 14.88 -16.44 3.55
N LYS A 249 15.59 -15.56 2.81
CA LYS A 249 15.95 -14.23 3.32
C LYS A 249 14.72 -13.35 3.56
N TRP A 250 13.67 -13.55 2.79
CA TRP A 250 12.40 -12.85 2.92
C TRP A 250 11.81 -12.98 4.33
N ARG A 251 11.80 -14.18 4.92
CA ARG A 251 11.19 -14.42 6.23
C ARG A 251 11.83 -13.60 7.34
N ALA A 252 13.15 -13.58 7.40
CA ALA A 252 13.87 -12.79 8.40
C ALA A 252 13.65 -11.27 8.21
N ILE A 253 13.53 -10.82 6.97
CA ILE A 253 13.23 -9.42 6.63
C ILE A 253 11.79 -9.08 7.03
N GLU A 254 10.81 -9.94 6.72
CA GLU A 254 9.40 -9.77 7.10
C GLU A 254 9.27 -9.62 8.62
N ASP A 255 9.86 -10.53 9.40
CA ASP A 255 9.80 -10.51 10.86
C ASP A 255 10.44 -9.24 11.45
N LYS A 256 11.58 -8.80 10.90
CA LYS A 256 12.23 -7.54 11.29
C LYS A 256 11.30 -6.36 11.06
N TRP A 257 10.68 -6.24 9.88
CA TRP A 257 9.81 -5.12 9.52
C TRP A 257 8.51 -5.12 10.31
N LEU A 258 7.91 -6.30 10.54
CA LEU A 258 6.73 -6.43 11.41
C LEU A 258 7.04 -5.98 12.84
N ASN A 259 8.23 -6.31 13.34
CA ASN A 259 8.66 -5.88 14.68
C ASN A 259 8.85 -4.36 14.75
N LEU A 260 9.55 -3.76 13.78
CA LEU A 260 9.76 -2.30 13.71
C LEU A 260 8.43 -1.55 13.63
N TYR A 261 7.52 -1.99 12.76
CA TYR A 261 6.21 -1.38 12.57
C TYR A 261 5.33 -1.51 13.82
N ARG A 262 5.17 -2.71 14.38
CA ARG A 262 4.33 -2.95 15.55
C ARG A 262 4.76 -2.17 16.78
N ASN A 263 6.04 -1.91 16.92
CA ASN A 263 6.61 -1.18 18.06
C ASN A 263 6.90 0.29 17.74
N HIS A 264 6.54 0.79 16.55
CA HIS A 264 6.84 2.16 16.08
C HIS A 264 8.30 2.56 16.34
N LYS A 265 9.22 1.63 16.07
CA LYS A 265 10.63 1.81 16.43
C LYS A 265 11.37 2.57 15.34
N SER A 266 11.93 3.75 15.69
CA SER A 266 12.84 4.50 14.83
C SER A 266 14.25 3.91 14.90
N VAL A 267 14.84 3.65 13.73
CA VAL A 267 16.20 3.10 13.58
C VAL A 267 16.89 3.81 12.42
N ASP A 268 18.06 4.39 12.66
CA ASP A 268 18.85 5.10 11.66
C ASP A 268 19.08 4.22 10.42
N GLY A 269 18.88 4.78 9.23
CA GLY A 269 18.97 4.06 7.95
C GLY A 269 17.83 3.11 7.63
N LEU A 270 16.84 2.91 8.52
CA LEU A 270 15.74 1.95 8.33
C LEU A 270 14.35 2.55 8.52
N SER A 271 14.11 3.26 9.61
CA SER A 271 12.77 3.70 9.97
C SER A 271 12.76 4.98 10.79
N ALA A 272 11.64 5.68 10.75
CA ALA A 272 11.36 6.85 11.55
C ALA A 272 9.90 6.90 11.96
N THR A 273 9.56 7.74 12.95
CA THR A 273 8.19 8.16 13.23
C THR A 273 8.10 9.68 13.13
N ALA A 274 6.99 10.19 12.64
CA ALA A 274 6.74 11.63 12.57
C ALA A 274 5.25 11.93 12.57
N GLU A 275 4.90 13.11 13.10
CA GLU A 275 3.60 13.73 12.87
C GLU A 275 3.60 14.36 11.47
N VAL A 276 2.55 14.13 10.69
CA VAL A 276 2.44 14.63 9.32
C VAL A 276 1.10 15.28 9.03
N SER A 277 1.09 16.18 8.07
CA SER A 277 -0.07 16.83 7.50
C SER A 277 -0.20 16.53 6.01
N GLY A 278 -1.27 16.98 5.38
CA GLY A 278 -1.44 16.89 3.92
C GLY A 278 -0.44 17.71 3.10
N LYS A 279 0.31 18.62 3.75
CA LYS A 279 1.32 19.48 3.10
C LYS A 279 2.70 18.83 3.05
N ASP A 280 2.93 17.84 3.91
CA ASP A 280 4.22 17.19 4.09
C ASP A 280 4.45 16.09 3.04
N GLU A 281 5.69 15.67 2.88
CA GLU A 281 6.03 14.48 2.12
C GLU A 281 5.74 13.23 2.97
N TRP A 282 5.20 12.17 2.36
CA TRP A 282 4.85 10.93 3.03
C TRP A 282 5.78 9.79 2.62
N LEU A 283 7.09 10.03 2.72
CA LEU A 283 8.12 9.01 2.46
C LEU A 283 9.13 8.93 3.60
N CYS A 284 9.66 7.73 3.83
CA CYS A 284 10.66 7.49 4.88
C CYS A 284 11.91 8.36 4.71
N GLU A 285 12.32 8.59 3.48
CA GLU A 285 13.49 9.38 3.11
C GLU A 285 13.46 10.83 3.63
N ALA A 286 12.25 11.37 3.90
CA ALA A 286 12.09 12.72 4.45
C ALA A 286 12.33 12.81 5.98
N TYR A 287 12.24 11.69 6.68
CA TYR A 287 12.24 11.66 8.16
C TYR A 287 13.36 10.81 8.74
N MET A 288 13.84 9.83 7.99
CA MET A 288 14.85 8.88 8.43
C MET A 288 16.21 9.55 8.55
N LYS A 289 16.88 9.31 9.67
CA LYS A 289 18.30 9.67 9.80
C LYS A 289 19.17 8.71 8.98
N THR A 290 20.17 9.26 8.31
CA THR A 290 21.13 8.45 7.56
C THR A 290 22.02 7.67 8.52
N ASP A 291 22.14 6.37 8.32
CA ASP A 291 23.13 5.56 9.04
C ASP A 291 24.51 5.69 8.36
N TYR A 292 25.40 6.37 9.03
CA TYR A 292 26.79 6.54 8.57
C TYR A 292 27.74 5.46 9.10
N SER A 293 27.28 4.56 9.96
CA SER A 293 28.13 3.55 10.61
C SER A 293 28.73 2.52 9.63
N GLN A 294 28.10 2.35 8.48
CA GLN A 294 28.52 1.42 7.44
C GLN A 294 29.38 2.08 6.35
N LEU A 295 29.53 3.40 6.37
CA LEU A 295 30.32 4.11 5.37
C LEU A 295 31.79 4.04 5.69
N THR A 296 32.58 3.75 4.66
CA THR A 296 34.03 3.73 4.70
C THR A 296 34.61 4.98 4.05
N GLU A 297 35.90 5.26 4.29
CA GLU A 297 36.62 6.34 3.60
C GLU A 297 36.54 6.19 2.07
N ALA A 298 36.55 4.96 1.56
CA ALA A 298 36.41 4.67 0.14
C ALA A 298 35.06 5.13 -0.45
N ASP A 299 33.96 5.04 0.31
CA ASP A 299 32.65 5.49 -0.12
C ASP A 299 32.58 7.01 -0.24
N PHE A 300 33.19 7.72 0.72
CA PHE A 300 33.33 9.18 0.65
C PHE A 300 34.21 9.60 -0.54
N GLN A 301 35.35 8.93 -0.73
CA GLN A 301 36.23 9.19 -1.87
C GLN A 301 35.54 8.93 -3.21
N GLN A 302 34.75 7.87 -3.31
CA GLN A 302 33.96 7.57 -4.52
C GLN A 302 32.92 8.69 -4.79
N THR A 303 32.29 9.20 -3.75
CA THR A 303 31.31 10.30 -3.88
C THR A 303 31.99 11.57 -4.38
N VAL A 304 33.16 11.91 -3.84
CA VAL A 304 33.98 13.05 -4.33
C VAL A 304 34.36 12.86 -5.80
N ASN A 305 34.82 11.68 -6.17
CA ASN A 305 35.20 11.39 -7.55
C ASN A 305 34.02 11.50 -8.52
N ASN A 306 32.84 11.03 -8.12
CA ASN A 306 31.61 11.15 -8.89
C ASN A 306 31.21 12.61 -9.08
N TYR A 307 31.32 13.43 -8.03
CA TYR A 307 31.03 14.86 -8.10
C TYR A 307 32.01 15.62 -8.99
N LEU A 308 33.30 15.34 -8.86
CA LEU A 308 34.33 15.92 -9.75
C LEU A 308 34.08 15.53 -11.21
N SER A 309 33.71 14.27 -11.48
CA SER A 309 33.36 13.81 -12.82
C SER A 309 32.12 14.52 -13.37
N TYR A 310 31.13 14.81 -12.53
CA TYR A 310 29.96 15.61 -12.89
C TYR A 310 30.37 17.05 -13.25
N LEU A 311 31.17 17.70 -12.41
CA LEU A 311 31.66 19.07 -12.68
C LEU A 311 32.45 19.15 -13.99
N MET A 312 33.29 18.15 -14.26
CA MET A 312 34.01 18.07 -15.55
C MET A 312 33.06 17.97 -16.74
N LYS A 313 32.04 17.14 -16.67
CA LYS A 313 31.05 16.98 -17.74
C LYS A 313 30.25 18.26 -18.00
N GLU A 314 29.93 18.98 -16.95
CA GLU A 314 29.17 20.23 -17.02
C GLU A 314 30.05 21.45 -17.36
N GLY A 315 31.37 21.29 -17.49
CA GLY A 315 32.30 22.39 -17.72
C GLY A 315 32.48 23.34 -16.53
N LYS A 316 32.04 22.95 -15.35
CA LYS A 316 32.01 23.77 -14.12
C LYS A 316 33.26 23.65 -13.22
N ILE A 317 34.26 22.96 -13.69
CA ILE A 317 35.47 22.66 -12.86
C ILE A 317 36.29 23.91 -12.53
N TYR A 318 36.11 25.02 -13.30
CA TYR A 318 36.82 26.28 -13.12
C TYR A 318 36.01 27.35 -12.38
N GLU A 319 34.80 27.03 -11.92
CA GLU A 319 33.90 27.94 -11.19
C GLU A 319 33.87 27.68 -9.68
N ALA A 320 34.65 26.68 -9.19
CA ALA A 320 34.71 26.28 -7.80
C ALA A 320 35.94 26.79 -7.06
#